data_d00c959272bf7f8efd566335730c4957
#
_entry.id   d00c959272bf7f8efd566335730c4957
#
_cell.length_a   1.000
_cell.length_b   1.000
_cell.length_c   1.000
_cell.angle_alpha   90.00
_cell.angle_beta   90.00
_cell.angle_gamma   90.00
#
_symmetry.space_group_name_H-M   'P 1'
#
loop_
_entity.id
_entity.type
_entity.pdbx_description
1 polymer ?
#
loop_
_entity_poly.entity_id
_entity_poly.type
_entity_poly.pdbx_seq_one_letter_code
_entity_poly.pdbx_strand_id
1 'polypeptide(L)'
;VGEAFEVPDGGDYKPLGGDSHPLSDGKFDEFPAKWTGNGARAAQPDINDWYETVKVNYGVRPDGTYDFPTLPEGFSEKSFAEHAAFWEGKDVPDSWYKFRDIAHYWLDKGVDGFRYDMAEMVPVEFWSFLNSSIKQKAPDAFLLAEVYQPGKYRAYIQQGKMDYLYDKVGFYDTLKTI
;
A
#
# COMPACT_ATOMS: atom_id res chain seq x y z
N VAL A 1 -8.77 1.12 7.08
CA VAL A 1 -9.84 0.26 7.59
C VAL A 1 -11.11 1.05 7.52
N GLY A 2 -12.09 0.60 6.90
CA GLY A 2 -13.33 1.35 6.73
C GLY A 2 -14.19 0.74 5.64
N GLU A 3 -13.93 -0.50 5.28
CA GLU A 3 -14.72 -1.21 4.29
C GLU A 3 -15.91 -1.89 4.95
N ALA A 4 -17.07 -1.66 4.42
CA ALA A 4 -18.20 -2.53 4.68
C ALA A 4 -17.95 -3.88 4.01
N PHE A 5 -18.33 -4.93 4.65
CA PHE A 5 -18.43 -6.23 4.04
C PHE A 5 -19.88 -6.71 4.07
N GLU A 6 -20.30 -7.37 3.02
CA GLU A 6 -21.61 -7.95 3.00
C GLU A 6 -21.67 -9.19 3.90
N VAL A 7 -22.71 -9.25 4.71
CA VAL A 7 -23.10 -10.50 5.35
C VAL A 7 -23.96 -11.27 4.36
N PRO A 8 -23.54 -12.45 3.91
CA PRO A 8 -24.21 -13.15 2.82
C PRO A 8 -25.68 -13.46 3.03
N ASP A 9 -26.12 -13.55 4.25
CA ASP A 9 -27.44 -14.09 4.62
C ASP A 9 -28.47 -13.03 5.08
N GLY A 10 -28.23 -11.75 4.78
CA GLY A 10 -29.18 -10.71 5.13
C GLY A 10 -29.46 -10.56 6.62
N GLY A 11 -28.52 -10.99 7.48
CA GLY A 11 -28.62 -10.80 8.91
C GLY A 11 -28.62 -9.33 9.31
N ASP A 12 -29.00 -9.05 10.55
CA ASP A 12 -29.03 -7.70 11.16
C ASP A 12 -27.64 -7.07 11.34
N TYR A 13 -26.66 -7.49 10.55
CA TYR A 13 -25.31 -6.98 10.62
C TYR A 13 -25.27 -5.54 10.06
N LYS A 14 -24.84 -4.63 10.89
CA LYS A 14 -24.55 -3.26 10.45
C LYS A 14 -23.08 -3.17 10.11
N PRO A 15 -22.74 -2.70 8.90
CA PRO A 15 -21.36 -2.43 8.52
C PRO A 15 -20.66 -1.55 9.58
N LEU A 16 -19.37 -1.75 9.77
CA LEU A 16 -18.53 -0.86 10.57
C LEU A 16 -18.48 0.51 9.88
N GLY A 17 -19.45 1.35 10.14
CA GLY A 17 -19.54 2.66 9.52
C GLY A 17 -20.77 3.43 9.94
N GLY A 18 -20.82 4.69 9.54
CA GLY A 18 -21.92 5.59 9.88
C GLY A 18 -22.08 5.84 11.37
N ASP A 19 -23.30 6.12 11.78
CA ASP A 19 -23.63 6.56 13.14
C ASP A 19 -23.36 5.52 14.23
N SER A 20 -23.17 4.26 13.86
CA SER A 20 -22.94 3.16 14.82
C SER A 20 -21.45 2.92 15.13
N HIS A 21 -20.53 3.55 14.42
CA HIS A 21 -19.08 3.40 14.64
C HIS A 21 -18.36 4.74 14.48
N PRO A 22 -17.99 5.41 15.57
CA PRO A 22 -17.48 6.79 15.55
C PRO A 22 -16.13 6.96 14.83
N LEU A 23 -15.40 5.88 14.55
CA LEU A 23 -14.12 5.91 13.86
C LEU A 23 -14.24 5.65 12.35
N SER A 24 -15.44 5.41 11.84
CA SER A 24 -15.72 5.21 10.43
C SER A 24 -16.57 6.36 9.90
N ASP A 25 -16.26 6.82 8.68
CA ASP A 25 -17.07 7.86 8.04
C ASP A 25 -18.33 7.31 7.36
N GLY A 26 -18.54 5.99 7.39
CA GLY A 26 -19.70 5.32 6.80
C GLY A 26 -19.73 5.34 5.27
N LYS A 27 -18.65 5.70 4.62
CA LYS A 27 -18.56 5.77 3.16
C LYS A 27 -17.75 4.59 2.65
N PHE A 28 -18.44 3.60 2.13
CA PHE A 28 -17.83 2.40 1.56
C PHE A 28 -18.23 2.28 0.09
N ASP A 29 -17.33 2.70 -0.78
CA ASP A 29 -17.54 2.67 -2.21
C ASP A 29 -17.09 1.34 -2.85
N GLU A 30 -16.44 0.46 -2.09
CA GLU A 30 -16.05 -0.87 -2.58
C GLU A 30 -17.21 -1.86 -2.54
N PHE A 31 -17.54 -2.38 -3.71
CA PHE A 31 -18.48 -3.48 -3.82
C PHE A 31 -17.97 -4.54 -4.79
N PRO A 32 -17.93 -5.82 -4.38
CA PRO A 32 -18.16 -6.32 -3.02
C PRO A 32 -17.00 -5.94 -2.09
N ALA A 33 -17.32 -5.62 -0.85
CA ALA A 33 -16.33 -5.26 0.17
C ALA A 33 -15.32 -6.39 0.41
N LYS A 34 -14.10 -6.01 0.67
CA LYS A 34 -13.00 -6.92 1.03
C LYS A 34 -12.44 -6.48 2.38
N TRP A 35 -12.20 -7.40 3.29
CA TRP A 35 -11.82 -7.03 4.66
C TRP A 35 -10.46 -7.58 5.12
N THR A 36 -9.95 -8.68 4.53
CA THR A 36 -8.60 -9.16 4.81
C THR A 36 -7.58 -8.59 3.84
N GLY A 37 -6.29 -8.64 4.21
CA GLY A 37 -5.19 -8.19 3.35
C GLY A 37 -5.15 -8.89 1.99
N ASN A 38 -5.50 -10.18 1.93
CA ASN A 38 -5.60 -10.93 0.68
C ASN A 38 -6.97 -10.84 -0.02
N GLY A 39 -7.90 -10.05 0.52
CA GLY A 39 -9.14 -9.70 -0.15
C GLY A 39 -10.31 -10.65 0.07
N ALA A 40 -10.42 -11.29 1.24
CA ALA A 40 -11.60 -12.07 1.61
C ALA A 40 -12.86 -11.21 1.61
N ARG A 41 -13.97 -11.79 1.13
CA ARG A 41 -15.28 -11.12 1.01
C ARG A 41 -16.36 -11.76 1.86
N ALA A 42 -16.17 -13.01 2.28
CA ALA A 42 -17.09 -13.73 3.13
C ALA A 42 -16.95 -13.26 4.59
N ALA A 43 -18.06 -13.22 5.34
CA ALA A 43 -18.03 -12.92 6.77
C ALA A 43 -17.21 -13.96 7.56
N GLN A 44 -17.25 -15.22 7.11
CA GLN A 44 -16.41 -16.29 7.62
C GLN A 44 -15.24 -16.49 6.65
N PRO A 45 -13.98 -16.17 7.03
CA PRO A 45 -12.83 -16.37 6.15
C PRO A 45 -12.52 -17.87 5.97
N ASP A 46 -11.92 -18.20 4.83
CA ASP A 46 -11.31 -19.50 4.57
C ASP A 46 -10.01 -19.65 5.39
N ILE A 47 -9.57 -20.90 5.62
CA ILE A 47 -8.33 -21.17 6.35
C ILE A 47 -7.09 -20.52 5.70
N ASN A 48 -7.13 -20.23 4.41
CA ASN A 48 -6.06 -19.62 3.66
C ASN A 48 -6.19 -18.07 3.57
N ASP A 49 -7.27 -17.51 4.10
CA ASP A 49 -7.42 -16.06 4.16
C ASP A 49 -6.58 -15.49 5.29
N TRP A 50 -6.02 -14.30 5.05
CA TRP A 50 -5.18 -13.61 6.01
C TRP A 50 -6.04 -12.83 7.02
N TYR A 51 -6.81 -13.55 7.82
CA TYR A 51 -7.78 -12.96 8.75
C TYR A 51 -7.15 -12.19 9.91
N GLU A 52 -5.85 -12.32 10.14
CA GLU A 52 -5.07 -11.49 11.07
C GLU A 52 -4.67 -10.13 10.48
N THR A 53 -4.90 -9.92 9.18
CA THR A 53 -4.60 -8.66 8.48
C THR A 53 -5.89 -7.92 8.14
N VAL A 54 -5.79 -6.61 7.96
CA VAL A 54 -6.91 -5.78 7.49
C VAL A 54 -6.58 -5.16 6.14
N LYS A 55 -7.60 -5.10 5.28
CA LYS A 55 -7.50 -4.39 4.02
C LYS A 55 -7.33 -2.89 4.28
N VAL A 56 -6.33 -2.29 3.69
CA VAL A 56 -6.09 -0.84 3.72
C VAL A 56 -6.52 -0.23 2.40
N ASN A 57 -7.26 0.86 2.47
CA ASN A 57 -7.63 1.62 1.27
C ASN A 57 -6.42 2.47 0.80
N TYR A 58 -5.85 2.09 -0.33
CA TYR A 58 -4.78 2.85 -1.00
C TYR A 58 -5.31 3.75 -2.12
N GLY A 59 -6.62 3.88 -2.28
CA GLY A 59 -7.24 4.72 -3.30
C GLY A 59 -7.37 4.05 -4.67
N VAL A 60 -7.31 2.73 -4.73
CA VAL A 60 -7.61 1.97 -5.95
C VAL A 60 -9.04 1.47 -5.89
N ARG A 61 -9.88 1.96 -6.77
CA ARG A 61 -11.30 1.60 -6.83
C ARG A 61 -11.53 0.28 -7.59
N PRO A 62 -12.64 -0.42 -7.33
CA PRO A 62 -12.97 -1.67 -8.01
C PRO A 62 -13.13 -1.54 -9.53
N ASP A 63 -13.50 -0.35 -10.02
CA ASP A 63 -13.62 -0.03 -11.45
C ASP A 63 -12.28 0.28 -12.14
N GLY A 64 -11.17 0.25 -11.37
CA GLY A 64 -9.83 0.54 -11.85
C GLY A 64 -9.46 2.02 -11.88
N THR A 65 -10.32 2.90 -11.36
CA THR A 65 -9.99 4.32 -11.18
C THR A 65 -9.22 4.54 -9.87
N TYR A 66 -8.65 5.72 -9.72
CA TYR A 66 -7.78 6.07 -8.59
C TYR A 66 -8.29 7.32 -7.87
N ASP A 67 -8.13 7.35 -6.53
CA ASP A 67 -8.36 8.50 -5.67
C ASP A 67 -7.07 9.32 -5.45
N PHE A 68 -6.12 9.20 -6.37
CA PHE A 68 -4.84 9.89 -6.34
C PHE A 68 -4.36 10.17 -7.78
N PRO A 69 -3.53 11.21 -7.99
CA PRO A 69 -2.97 11.47 -9.31
C PRO A 69 -1.88 10.44 -9.65
N THR A 70 -1.86 9.99 -10.91
CA THR A 70 -0.78 9.14 -11.42
C THR A 70 0.49 9.94 -11.67
N LEU A 71 1.64 9.26 -11.60
CA LEU A 71 2.92 9.88 -11.91
C LEU A 71 2.99 10.27 -13.40
N PRO A 72 3.44 11.47 -13.73
CA PRO A 72 3.62 11.89 -15.11
C PRO A 72 4.68 11.06 -15.85
N GLU A 73 4.60 11.06 -17.17
CA GLU A 73 5.64 10.48 -18.01
C GLU A 73 7.03 11.07 -17.67
N GLY A 74 8.05 10.21 -17.68
CA GLY A 74 9.42 10.62 -17.36
C GLY A 74 9.76 10.67 -15.86
N PHE A 75 8.80 10.43 -14.97
CA PHE A 75 9.09 10.43 -13.52
C PHE A 75 10.03 9.30 -13.07
N SER A 76 10.21 8.27 -13.86
CA SER A 76 11.22 7.23 -13.60
C SER A 76 12.64 7.80 -13.42
N GLU A 77 12.97 8.86 -14.14
CA GLU A 77 14.29 9.50 -14.13
C GLU A 77 14.41 10.64 -13.10
N LYS A 78 13.32 10.97 -12.42
CA LYS A 78 13.28 12.07 -11.44
C LYS A 78 13.93 11.67 -10.11
N SER A 79 14.51 12.66 -9.44
CA SER A 79 15.10 12.51 -8.10
C SER A 79 14.05 12.33 -7.02
N PHE A 80 14.46 11.89 -5.83
CA PHE A 80 13.59 11.85 -4.64
C PHE A 80 12.99 13.22 -4.32
N ALA A 81 13.75 14.31 -4.47
CA ALA A 81 13.27 15.66 -4.23
C ALA A 81 12.18 16.08 -5.21
N GLU A 82 12.32 15.73 -6.49
CA GLU A 82 11.30 16.00 -7.50
C GLU A 82 10.02 15.18 -7.27
N HIS A 83 10.14 13.92 -6.83
CA HIS A 83 8.99 13.12 -6.41
C HIS A 83 8.30 13.75 -5.20
N ALA A 84 9.04 14.13 -4.16
CA ALA A 84 8.47 14.78 -2.99
C ALA A 84 7.74 16.08 -3.36
N ALA A 85 8.35 16.92 -4.20
CA ALA A 85 7.74 18.15 -4.69
C ALA A 85 6.47 17.90 -5.52
N PHE A 86 6.42 16.81 -6.29
CA PHE A 86 5.22 16.45 -7.04
C PHE A 86 4.03 16.15 -6.11
N TRP A 87 4.29 15.46 -5.01
CA TRP A 87 3.24 15.06 -4.06
C TRP A 87 2.78 16.20 -3.14
N GLU A 88 3.53 17.31 -3.08
CA GLU A 88 3.16 18.46 -2.25
C GLU A 88 1.81 19.04 -2.70
N GLY A 89 0.87 19.12 -1.76
CA GLY A 89 -0.48 19.64 -2.02
C GLY A 89 -1.37 18.77 -2.91
N LYS A 90 -0.97 17.54 -3.24
CA LYS A 90 -1.82 16.59 -3.96
C LYS A 90 -2.84 15.96 -3.02
N ASP A 91 -4.03 15.74 -3.56
CA ASP A 91 -5.06 14.97 -2.89
C ASP A 91 -4.74 13.48 -3.00
N VAL A 92 -4.58 12.83 -1.86
CA VAL A 92 -4.25 11.41 -1.74
C VAL A 92 -5.03 10.81 -0.57
N PRO A 93 -5.26 9.49 -0.54
CA PRO A 93 -5.94 8.84 0.58
C PRO A 93 -5.31 9.16 1.94
N ASP A 94 -6.14 9.36 2.96
CA ASP A 94 -5.70 9.63 4.33
C ASP A 94 -4.75 8.56 4.89
N SER A 95 -4.91 7.31 4.46
CA SER A 95 -4.00 6.21 4.80
C SER A 95 -2.54 6.49 4.41
N TRP A 96 -2.30 7.22 3.30
CA TRP A 96 -0.95 7.55 2.86
C TRP A 96 -0.24 8.47 3.86
N TYR A 97 -0.95 9.48 4.35
CA TYR A 97 -0.41 10.38 5.38
C TYR A 97 -0.13 9.64 6.68
N LYS A 98 -1.01 8.73 7.08
CA LYS A 98 -0.81 7.90 8.28
C LYS A 98 0.43 7.01 8.17
N PHE A 99 0.64 6.35 7.03
CA PHE A 99 1.85 5.57 6.81
C PHE A 99 3.11 6.41 6.78
N ARG A 100 3.07 7.60 6.17
CA ARG A 100 4.19 8.54 6.22
C ARG A 100 4.52 8.93 7.66
N ASP A 101 3.52 9.28 8.43
CA ASP A 101 3.72 9.73 9.82
C ASP A 101 4.25 8.58 10.70
N ILE A 102 3.80 7.34 10.48
CA ILE A 102 4.34 6.14 11.11
C ILE A 102 5.82 5.94 10.74
N ALA A 103 6.16 6.03 9.44
CA ALA A 103 7.54 5.90 8.99
C ALA A 103 8.43 6.98 9.61
N HIS A 104 7.99 8.23 9.61
CA HIS A 104 8.71 9.34 10.23
C HIS A 104 8.90 9.16 11.73
N TYR A 105 7.88 8.65 12.45
CA TYR A 105 7.99 8.33 13.87
C TYR A 105 9.11 7.32 14.15
N TRP A 106 9.19 6.25 13.35
CA TRP A 106 10.22 5.24 13.55
C TRP A 106 11.61 5.73 13.16
N LEU A 107 11.74 6.56 12.12
CA LEU A 107 13.00 7.24 11.79
C LEU A 107 13.48 8.11 12.96
N ASP A 108 12.57 8.84 13.62
CA ASP A 108 12.90 9.64 14.83
C ASP A 108 13.32 8.76 16.02
N LYS A 109 12.98 7.47 16.02
CA LYS A 109 13.44 6.47 16.99
C LYS A 109 14.76 5.82 16.60
N GLY A 110 15.33 6.16 15.44
CA GLY A 110 16.64 5.73 15.02
C GLY A 110 16.65 4.41 14.22
N VAL A 111 15.56 4.04 13.57
CA VAL A 111 15.61 2.94 12.59
C VAL A 111 16.37 3.38 11.35
N ASP A 112 17.14 2.47 10.74
CA ASP A 112 17.98 2.74 9.57
C ASP A 112 17.24 2.56 8.24
N GLY A 113 16.00 2.10 8.28
CA GLY A 113 15.20 1.88 7.05
C GLY A 113 14.02 0.96 7.27
N PHE A 114 13.43 0.51 6.15
CA PHE A 114 12.21 -0.28 6.15
C PHE A 114 12.27 -1.45 5.18
N ARG A 115 11.69 -2.56 5.59
CA ARG A 115 11.32 -3.66 4.72
C ARG A 115 9.81 -3.62 4.53
N TYR A 116 9.35 -3.60 3.28
CA TYR A 116 7.95 -3.52 2.92
C TYR A 116 7.43 -4.87 2.50
N ASP A 117 6.53 -5.41 3.32
CA ASP A 117 5.82 -6.65 3.05
C ASP A 117 4.79 -6.45 1.94
N MET A 118 4.65 -7.44 1.04
CA MET A 118 3.66 -7.44 -0.05
C MET A 118 3.61 -6.14 -0.87
N ALA A 119 4.75 -5.50 -1.05
CA ALA A 119 4.83 -4.18 -1.68
C ALA A 119 4.24 -4.14 -3.10
N GLU A 120 4.31 -5.23 -3.85
CA GLU A 120 3.77 -5.30 -5.21
C GLU A 120 2.24 -5.26 -5.31
N MET A 121 1.53 -5.40 -4.18
CA MET A 121 0.08 -5.29 -4.08
C MET A 121 -0.39 -3.85 -3.83
N VAL A 122 0.54 -2.94 -3.61
CA VAL A 122 0.30 -1.53 -3.31
C VAL A 122 0.71 -0.68 -4.50
N PRO A 123 -0.06 0.38 -4.86
CA PRO A 123 0.25 1.23 -6.00
C PRO A 123 1.65 1.81 -5.95
N VAL A 124 2.32 1.86 -7.09
CA VAL A 124 3.68 2.43 -7.21
C VAL A 124 3.72 3.92 -6.82
N GLU A 125 2.62 4.62 -7.02
CA GLU A 125 2.42 6.02 -6.63
C GLU A 125 2.48 6.21 -5.11
N PHE A 126 1.88 5.30 -4.34
CA PHE A 126 2.01 5.32 -2.88
C PHE A 126 3.48 5.20 -2.45
N TRP A 127 4.21 4.30 -3.08
CA TRP A 127 5.64 4.13 -2.78
C TRP A 127 6.45 5.37 -3.16
N SER A 128 6.15 5.98 -4.31
CA SER A 128 6.73 7.27 -4.70
C SER A 128 6.51 8.35 -3.64
N PHE A 129 5.27 8.48 -3.16
CA PHE A 129 4.90 9.41 -2.08
C PHE A 129 5.66 9.11 -0.78
N LEU A 130 5.60 7.88 -0.30
CA LEU A 130 6.18 7.49 0.98
C LEU A 130 7.71 7.57 0.96
N ASN A 131 8.34 6.93 -0.05
CA ASN A 131 9.79 6.81 -0.13
C ASN A 131 10.48 8.15 -0.39
N SER A 132 9.88 9.02 -1.22
CA SER A 132 10.41 10.37 -1.40
C SER A 132 10.37 11.18 -0.11
N SER A 133 9.30 11.08 0.67
CA SER A 133 9.18 11.72 1.97
C SER A 133 10.19 11.17 3.00
N ILE A 134 10.40 9.85 3.02
CA ILE A 134 11.41 9.21 3.88
C ILE A 134 12.81 9.72 3.53
N LYS A 135 13.17 9.73 2.24
CA LYS A 135 14.50 10.18 1.78
C LYS A 135 14.72 11.69 1.99
N GLN A 136 13.68 12.51 2.03
CA GLN A 136 13.80 13.90 2.44
C GLN A 136 14.18 14.04 3.93
N LYS A 137 13.64 13.18 4.79
CA LYS A 137 13.91 13.18 6.22
C LYS A 137 15.21 12.46 6.58
N ALA A 138 15.46 11.33 5.97
CA ALA A 138 16.61 10.46 6.21
C ALA A 138 17.17 9.95 4.87
N PRO A 139 18.10 10.69 4.23
CA PRO A 139 18.61 10.37 2.89
C PRO A 139 19.25 8.99 2.81
N ASP A 140 19.85 8.52 3.88
CA ASP A 140 20.55 7.22 3.96
C ASP A 140 19.63 6.05 4.36
N ALA A 141 18.35 6.30 4.61
CA ALA A 141 17.41 5.25 4.99
C ALA A 141 17.36 4.14 3.93
N PHE A 142 17.48 2.89 4.35
CA PHE A 142 17.46 1.71 3.49
C PHE A 142 16.02 1.27 3.21
N LEU A 143 15.66 1.11 1.92
CA LEU A 143 14.30 0.79 1.49
C LEU A 143 14.29 -0.50 0.66
N LEU A 144 13.87 -1.60 1.28
CA LEU A 144 13.77 -2.92 0.66
C LEU A 144 12.30 -3.33 0.50
N ALA A 145 11.92 -3.77 -0.68
CA ALA A 145 10.54 -4.17 -0.95
C ALA A 145 10.39 -5.61 -1.45
N GLU A 146 9.32 -6.24 -1.02
CA GLU A 146 8.88 -7.54 -1.50
C GLU A 146 8.07 -7.38 -2.79
N VAL A 147 8.77 -7.51 -3.93
CA VAL A 147 8.21 -7.49 -5.27
C VAL A 147 8.73 -8.72 -6.00
N TYR A 148 7.86 -9.66 -6.34
CA TYR A 148 8.24 -10.94 -6.93
C TYR A 148 8.10 -11.01 -8.44
N GLN A 149 7.24 -10.17 -9.04
CA GLN A 149 7.03 -10.18 -10.48
C GLN A 149 8.11 -9.37 -11.21
N PRO A 150 8.99 -10.01 -12.03
CA PRO A 150 10.09 -9.30 -12.70
C PRO A 150 9.62 -8.14 -13.58
N GLY A 151 8.44 -8.26 -14.20
CA GLY A 151 7.86 -7.19 -15.00
C GLY A 151 7.55 -5.90 -14.23
N LYS A 152 7.47 -5.96 -12.90
CA LYS A 152 7.22 -4.81 -12.02
C LYS A 152 8.51 -4.18 -11.48
N TYR A 153 9.64 -4.87 -11.52
CA TYR A 153 10.89 -4.43 -10.88
C TYR A 153 11.27 -3.00 -11.27
N ARG A 154 11.24 -2.71 -12.57
CA ARG A 154 11.60 -1.38 -13.06
C ARG A 154 10.72 -0.27 -12.48
N ALA A 155 9.41 -0.47 -12.46
CA ALA A 155 8.47 0.51 -11.93
C ALA A 155 8.70 0.75 -10.43
N TYR A 156 8.88 -0.32 -9.64
CA TYR A 156 9.05 -0.18 -8.19
C TYR A 156 10.40 0.42 -7.80
N ILE A 157 11.48 0.14 -8.55
CA ILE A 157 12.77 0.81 -8.36
C ILE A 157 12.72 2.27 -8.82
N GLN A 158 12.27 2.52 -10.05
CA GLN A 158 12.43 3.83 -10.67
C GLN A 158 11.33 4.82 -10.28
N GLN A 159 10.07 4.38 -10.24
CA GLN A 159 8.92 5.23 -9.88
C GLN A 159 8.58 5.10 -8.40
N GLY A 160 8.56 3.89 -7.87
CA GLY A 160 8.32 3.61 -6.45
C GLY A 160 9.48 4.01 -5.55
N LYS A 161 10.67 4.28 -6.14
CA LYS A 161 11.87 4.75 -5.41
C LYS A 161 12.35 3.80 -4.33
N MET A 162 12.26 2.47 -4.58
CA MET A 162 12.89 1.46 -3.75
C MET A 162 14.39 1.41 -4.01
N ASP A 163 15.19 1.19 -2.97
CA ASP A 163 16.62 0.93 -3.13
C ASP A 163 16.88 -0.49 -3.62
N TYR A 164 16.11 -1.48 -3.09
CA TYR A 164 16.26 -2.90 -3.38
C TYR A 164 14.93 -3.62 -3.46
N LEU A 165 14.90 -4.70 -4.24
CA LEU A 165 13.79 -5.66 -4.32
C LEU A 165 14.30 -7.07 -4.06
N TYR A 166 13.40 -7.97 -3.66
CA TYR A 166 13.71 -9.39 -3.57
C TYR A 166 13.88 -10.00 -4.96
N ASP A 167 14.94 -10.74 -5.17
CA ASP A 167 15.07 -11.61 -6.33
C ASP A 167 14.54 -13.01 -6.01
N LYS A 168 13.22 -13.16 -6.12
CA LYS A 168 12.59 -14.45 -5.90
C LYS A 168 12.72 -15.38 -7.11
N VAL A 169 12.46 -14.87 -8.30
CA VAL A 169 12.34 -15.69 -9.51
C VAL A 169 13.71 -16.10 -10.04
N GLY A 170 14.67 -15.17 -10.10
CA GLY A 170 16.02 -15.48 -10.61
C GLY A 170 16.84 -16.32 -9.65
N PHE A 171 17.01 -15.87 -8.43
CA PHE A 171 17.93 -16.48 -7.47
C PHE A 171 17.26 -17.55 -6.59
N TYR A 172 16.18 -17.20 -5.89
CA TYR A 172 15.55 -18.11 -4.93
C TYR A 172 14.96 -19.35 -5.58
N ASP A 173 14.25 -19.19 -6.71
CA ASP A 173 13.64 -20.34 -7.39
C ASP A 173 14.72 -21.23 -8.03
N THR A 174 15.83 -20.67 -8.50
CA THR A 174 16.99 -21.44 -8.97
C THR A 174 17.61 -22.25 -7.86
N LEU A 175 17.80 -21.67 -6.66
CA LEU A 175 18.35 -22.43 -5.51
C LEU A 175 17.48 -23.62 -5.10
N LYS A 176 16.17 -23.56 -5.28
CA LYS A 176 15.28 -24.67 -4.98
C LYS A 176 15.37 -25.85 -5.95
N THR A 177 15.97 -25.65 -7.10
CA THR A 177 16.13 -26.68 -8.15
C THR A 177 17.46 -27.42 -8.07
N ILE A 178 18.36 -27.01 -7.20
CA ILE A 178 19.64 -27.64 -6.88
C ILE A 178 19.46 -28.64 -5.73
#